data_3ac49b537545cf852ff523640c06edab
#
_entry.id   3ac49b537545cf852ff523640c06edab
#
_cell.length_a   1.000
_cell.length_b   1.000
_cell.length_c   1.000
_cell.angle_alpha   90.00
_cell.angle_beta   90.00
_cell.angle_gamma   90.00
#
_symmetry.space_group_name_H-M   'P 1'
#
loop_
_entity.id
_entity.type
_entity.pdbx_description
1 polymer ?
#
loop_
_entity_poly.entity_id
_entity_poly.type
_entity_poly.pdbx_seq_one_letter_code
_entity_poly.pdbx_strand_id
1 'polypeptide(L)'
;MEHIASTHVSLYACRKSAVRTRHGEKGRDPFDALRTWSAITHGLGAVLAVLGTLLLLLRVHRPAQLIAFAIYGGSMIALYTASTLYHCLRTGIAGRRRLRKLDHCSICLLIAGSYTPICMLALQQSCGPALLVGVWSFALAGILLSLLWITAPRWLTAGVYLCMGWLVVFALKPLTGALPLEGMVWLVAGGVLYSIGGVLYALKWPGRNNPHFGCHEIFHVFILLGSVCHYINMYRVIAHL
;
A
#
# COMPACT_ATOMS: atom_id res chain seq x y z
N MET A 1 44.39 31.42 12.52
CA MET A 1 43.35 30.39 12.67
C MET A 1 41.98 30.73 12.05
N GLU A 2 41.87 31.84 11.33
CA GLU A 2 40.58 32.28 10.72
C GLU A 2 40.36 31.87 9.26
N HIS A 3 41.35 31.34 8.57
CA HIS A 3 41.26 30.97 7.14
C HIS A 3 40.68 29.59 6.85
N ILE A 4 40.53 28.70 7.85
CA ILE A 4 40.02 27.31 7.64
C ILE A 4 38.50 27.23 7.83
N ALA A 5 37.89 28.15 8.59
CA ALA A 5 36.45 28.16 8.85
C ALA A 5 35.64 28.69 7.64
N SER A 6 36.23 29.55 6.81
CA SER A 6 35.55 30.17 5.65
C SER A 6 35.34 29.19 4.47
N THR A 7 36.23 28.22 4.30
CA THR A 7 36.15 27.27 3.17
C THR A 7 35.07 26.18 3.35
N HIS A 8 34.77 25.80 4.60
CA HIS A 8 33.74 24.79 4.85
C HIS A 8 32.29 25.33 4.66
N VAL A 9 32.05 26.59 4.96
CA VAL A 9 30.73 27.23 4.77
C VAL A 9 30.45 27.46 3.27
N SER A 10 31.48 27.79 2.48
CA SER A 10 31.39 27.98 1.04
C SER A 10 31.04 26.67 0.28
N LEU A 11 31.59 25.52 0.69
CA LEU A 11 31.31 24.22 0.09
C LEU A 11 29.90 23.73 0.37
N TYR A 12 29.34 24.05 1.55
CA TYR A 12 27.94 23.71 1.86
C TYR A 12 26.93 24.58 1.13
N ALA A 13 27.25 25.86 0.93
CA ALA A 13 26.41 26.77 0.14
C ALA A 13 26.46 26.44 -1.37
N CYS A 14 27.63 26.07 -1.90
CA CYS A 14 27.81 25.66 -3.30
C CYS A 14 27.10 24.32 -3.61
N ARG A 15 27.05 23.39 -2.65
CA ARG A 15 26.31 22.12 -2.83
C ARG A 15 24.79 22.30 -2.83
N LYS A 16 24.24 23.32 -2.17
CA LYS A 16 22.81 23.68 -2.23
C LYS A 16 22.44 24.41 -3.54
N SER A 17 23.35 25.13 -4.17
CA SER A 17 23.08 25.85 -5.42
C SER A 17 23.24 24.98 -6.68
N ALA A 18 24.11 23.97 -6.67
CA ALA A 18 24.36 23.09 -7.82
C ALA A 18 23.20 22.10 -8.14
N VAL A 19 22.26 21.90 -7.20
CA VAL A 19 21.04 21.11 -7.42
C VAL A 19 19.91 21.94 -8.08
N ARG A 20 20.12 23.22 -8.30
CA ARG A 20 19.04 24.19 -8.62
C ARG A 20 18.83 24.51 -10.10
N THR A 21 19.61 23.96 -11.02
CA THR A 21 19.48 24.33 -12.44
C THR A 21 19.67 23.14 -13.40
N ARG A 22 18.56 22.50 -13.75
CA ARG A 22 18.26 22.03 -15.12
C ARG A 22 16.79 21.64 -15.20
N HIS A 23 16.02 22.43 -15.95
CA HIS A 23 14.62 22.27 -16.31
C HIS A 23 13.58 22.39 -15.17
N GLY A 24 12.72 23.39 -15.26
CA GLY A 24 11.50 23.80 -14.58
C GLY A 24 10.63 22.83 -13.75
N GLU A 25 11.03 21.61 -13.54
CA GLU A 25 10.54 20.73 -12.49
C GLU A 25 11.40 20.98 -11.25
N LYS A 26 10.83 21.57 -10.20
CA LYS A 26 11.41 21.52 -8.85
C LYS A 26 11.73 20.05 -8.56
N GLY A 27 13.00 19.66 -8.77
CA GLY A 27 13.49 18.31 -8.54
C GLY A 27 13.06 17.93 -7.13
N ARG A 28 12.21 16.92 -7.00
CA ARG A 28 11.75 16.41 -5.71
C ARG A 28 12.99 16.03 -4.93
N ASP A 29 13.19 16.67 -3.76
CA ASP A 29 14.29 16.31 -2.86
C ASP A 29 14.26 14.79 -2.67
N PRO A 30 15.37 14.06 -2.94
CA PRO A 30 15.44 12.62 -2.70
C PRO A 30 15.10 12.22 -1.25
N PHE A 31 15.23 13.18 -0.30
CA PHE A 31 14.88 13.01 1.10
C PHE A 31 13.44 13.41 1.47
N ASP A 32 12.66 13.92 0.52
CA ASP A 32 11.23 14.29 0.72
C ASP A 32 10.36 13.07 1.07
N ALA A 33 10.89 11.88 0.93
CA ALA A 33 10.23 10.62 1.31
C ALA A 33 10.46 10.22 2.77
N LEU A 34 11.40 10.84 3.50
CA LEU A 34 11.61 10.59 4.92
C LEU A 34 10.50 11.28 5.72
N ARG A 35 9.57 10.47 6.24
CA ARG A 35 8.38 10.91 6.95
C ARG A 35 8.18 10.10 8.21
N THR A 36 8.42 10.69 9.35
CA THR A 36 8.40 10.01 10.64
C THR A 36 7.04 9.35 10.91
N TRP A 37 5.95 10.08 10.72
CA TRP A 37 4.60 9.55 10.96
C TRP A 37 4.19 8.45 9.98
N SER A 38 4.59 8.57 8.71
CA SER A 38 4.38 7.50 7.73
C SER A 38 5.15 6.23 8.12
N ALA A 39 6.39 6.36 8.58
CA ALA A 39 7.19 5.24 9.05
C ALA A 39 6.61 4.59 10.31
N ILE A 40 6.11 5.39 11.27
CA ILE A 40 5.52 4.89 12.52
C ILE A 40 4.20 4.15 12.22
N THR A 41 3.29 4.75 11.46
CA THR A 41 1.98 4.15 11.18
C THR A 41 2.10 2.83 10.43
N HIS A 42 2.94 2.78 9.39
CA HIS A 42 3.16 1.54 8.64
C HIS A 42 4.09 0.57 9.37
N GLY A 43 5.01 1.05 10.22
CA GLY A 43 5.79 0.19 11.12
C GLY A 43 4.90 -0.57 12.10
N LEU A 44 3.94 0.12 12.71
CA LEU A 44 2.90 -0.53 13.52
C LEU A 44 2.09 -1.51 12.68
N GLY A 45 1.71 -1.11 11.45
CA GLY A 45 1.02 -1.98 10.50
C GLY A 45 1.81 -3.25 10.18
N ALA A 46 3.14 -3.17 10.03
CA ALA A 46 4.00 -4.33 9.78
C ALA A 46 3.98 -5.32 10.96
N VAL A 47 4.09 -4.83 12.19
CA VAL A 47 4.01 -5.67 13.40
C VAL A 47 2.64 -6.34 13.48
N LEU A 48 1.55 -5.57 13.33
CA LEU A 48 0.19 -6.10 13.34
C LEU A 48 -0.05 -7.11 12.20
N ALA A 49 0.52 -6.88 11.01
CA ALA A 49 0.42 -7.81 9.89
C ALA A 49 1.09 -9.15 10.17
N VAL A 50 2.28 -9.13 10.80
CA VAL A 50 2.97 -10.37 11.21
C VAL A 50 2.14 -11.12 12.24
N LEU A 51 1.73 -10.46 13.32
CA LEU A 51 0.93 -11.08 14.39
C LEU A 51 -0.42 -11.61 13.86
N GLY A 52 -1.11 -10.77 13.06
CA GLY A 52 -2.38 -11.16 12.45
C GLY A 52 -2.25 -12.32 11.48
N THR A 53 -1.19 -12.38 10.68
CA THR A 53 -0.93 -13.50 9.79
C THR A 53 -0.71 -14.78 10.57
N LEU A 54 0.10 -14.76 11.63
CA LEU A 54 0.32 -15.90 12.49
C LEU A 54 -0.99 -16.40 13.11
N LEU A 55 -1.82 -15.47 13.63
CA LEU A 55 -3.12 -15.83 14.20
C LEU A 55 -4.06 -16.47 13.18
N LEU A 56 -4.10 -15.98 11.94
CA LEU A 56 -4.89 -16.57 10.86
C LEU A 56 -4.39 -17.99 10.52
N LEU A 57 -3.08 -18.17 10.35
CA LEU A 57 -2.48 -19.45 9.98
C LEU A 57 -2.64 -20.50 11.07
N LEU A 58 -2.57 -20.11 12.37
CA LEU A 58 -2.81 -21.00 13.49
C LEU A 58 -4.28 -21.43 13.64
N ARG A 59 -5.22 -20.65 13.08
CA ARG A 59 -6.66 -20.91 13.19
C ARG A 59 -7.19 -21.88 12.15
N VAL A 60 -6.50 -22.00 11.01
CA VAL A 60 -6.98 -22.77 9.85
C VAL A 60 -6.11 -24.00 9.61
N HIS A 61 -6.73 -25.07 9.09
CA HIS A 61 -6.05 -26.34 8.93
C HIS A 61 -6.13 -26.89 7.49
N ARG A 62 -7.09 -26.42 6.68
CA ARG A 62 -7.23 -26.88 5.30
C ARG A 62 -6.14 -26.28 4.40
N PRO A 63 -5.50 -27.05 3.51
CA PRO A 63 -4.42 -26.54 2.65
C PRO A 63 -4.81 -25.29 1.82
N ALA A 64 -6.03 -25.26 1.31
CA ALA A 64 -6.52 -24.09 0.54
C ALA A 64 -6.60 -22.83 1.41
N GLN A 65 -7.04 -22.94 2.67
CA GLN A 65 -7.07 -21.81 3.61
C GLN A 65 -5.64 -21.38 3.97
N LEU A 66 -4.73 -22.31 4.25
CA LEU A 66 -3.33 -22.00 4.57
C LEU A 66 -2.68 -21.21 3.42
N ILE A 67 -2.84 -21.68 2.18
CA ILE A 67 -2.30 -20.99 0.99
C ILE A 67 -2.91 -19.60 0.86
N ALA A 68 -4.24 -19.50 0.90
CA ALA A 68 -4.95 -18.24 0.72
C ALA A 68 -4.55 -17.20 1.78
N PHE A 69 -4.49 -17.59 3.05
CA PHE A 69 -4.12 -16.68 4.13
C PHE A 69 -2.62 -16.39 4.20
N ALA A 70 -1.76 -17.31 3.76
CA ALA A 70 -0.33 -17.04 3.61
C ALA A 70 -0.07 -15.99 2.52
N ILE A 71 -0.79 -16.03 1.39
CA ILE A 71 -0.70 -15.03 0.33
C ILE A 71 -1.22 -13.68 0.84
N TYR A 72 -2.39 -13.65 1.48
CA TYR A 72 -2.96 -12.43 2.07
C TYR A 72 -2.04 -11.81 3.10
N GLY A 73 -1.65 -12.57 4.11
CA GLY A 73 -0.77 -12.11 5.19
C GLY A 73 0.60 -11.68 4.68
N GLY A 74 1.20 -12.46 3.78
CA GLY A 74 2.47 -12.12 3.14
C GLY A 74 2.40 -10.81 2.36
N SER A 75 1.29 -10.55 1.67
CA SER A 75 1.08 -9.28 0.96
C SER A 75 0.95 -8.06 1.90
N MET A 76 0.27 -8.22 3.04
CA MET A 76 0.21 -7.18 4.08
C MET A 76 1.60 -6.90 4.67
N ILE A 77 2.34 -7.93 5.04
CA ILE A 77 3.70 -7.81 5.58
C ILE A 77 4.59 -7.11 4.55
N ALA A 78 4.51 -7.50 3.29
CA ALA A 78 5.29 -6.88 2.20
C ALA A 78 4.99 -5.39 2.07
N LEU A 79 3.69 -4.99 2.03
CA LEU A 79 3.30 -3.58 1.93
C LEU A 79 3.84 -2.77 3.11
N TYR A 80 3.49 -3.17 4.32
CA TYR A 80 3.81 -2.38 5.51
C TYR A 80 5.31 -2.29 5.74
N THR A 81 6.06 -3.36 5.49
CA THR A 81 7.52 -3.37 5.59
C THR A 81 8.16 -2.50 4.50
N ALA A 82 7.78 -2.66 3.24
CA ALA A 82 8.32 -1.87 2.13
C ALA A 82 8.09 -0.38 2.34
N SER A 83 6.88 0.00 2.77
CA SER A 83 6.52 1.39 3.04
C SER A 83 7.28 1.96 4.24
N THR A 84 7.39 1.22 5.34
CA THR A 84 8.19 1.61 6.50
C THR A 84 9.64 1.88 6.10
N LEU A 85 10.26 0.95 5.37
CA LEU A 85 11.64 1.09 4.91
C LEU A 85 11.81 2.30 3.97
N TYR A 86 10.85 2.54 3.08
CA TYR A 86 10.89 3.70 2.19
C TYR A 86 10.86 5.03 2.96
N HIS A 87 10.10 5.10 4.08
CA HIS A 87 9.92 6.32 4.85
C HIS A 87 10.94 6.50 5.99
N CYS A 88 11.66 5.46 6.43
CA CYS A 88 12.63 5.57 7.51
C CYS A 88 14.10 5.46 7.06
N LEU A 89 14.43 4.72 5.99
CA LEU A 89 15.81 4.49 5.63
C LEU A 89 16.42 5.70 4.90
N ARG A 90 17.57 6.14 5.37
CA ARG A 90 18.41 7.15 4.70
C ARG A 90 19.30 6.45 3.67
N THR A 91 19.00 6.59 2.40
CA THR A 91 19.76 5.98 1.31
C THR A 91 20.08 7.01 0.23
N GLY A 92 21.03 6.71 -0.64
CA GLY A 92 21.32 7.52 -1.83
C GLY A 92 20.16 7.45 -2.85
N ILE A 93 20.25 8.24 -3.92
CA ILE A 93 19.19 8.39 -4.95
C ILE A 93 18.76 7.03 -5.52
N ALA A 94 19.71 6.14 -5.85
CA ALA A 94 19.39 4.82 -6.41
C ALA A 94 18.63 3.93 -5.39
N GLY A 95 19.07 3.92 -4.13
CA GLY A 95 18.41 3.19 -3.05
C GLY A 95 16.99 3.72 -2.80
N ARG A 96 16.82 5.03 -2.76
CA ARG A 96 15.52 5.69 -2.63
C ARG A 96 14.56 5.30 -3.75
N ARG A 97 15.05 5.30 -4.99
CA ARG A 97 14.26 4.87 -6.15
C ARG A 97 13.83 3.41 -6.05
N ARG A 98 14.70 2.51 -5.59
CA ARG A 98 14.37 1.08 -5.39
C ARG A 98 13.31 0.91 -4.30
N LEU A 99 13.48 1.55 -3.14
CA LEU A 99 12.51 1.50 -2.04
C LEU A 99 11.14 2.03 -2.46
N ARG A 100 11.10 3.14 -3.22
CA ARG A 100 9.84 3.66 -3.75
C ARG A 100 9.15 2.68 -4.70
N LYS A 101 9.91 1.99 -5.55
CA LYS A 101 9.35 0.96 -6.43
C LYS A 101 8.77 -0.20 -5.63
N LEU A 102 9.48 -0.68 -4.61
CA LEU A 102 8.99 -1.73 -3.71
C LEU A 102 7.71 -1.31 -2.99
N ASP A 103 7.66 -0.11 -2.43
CA ASP A 103 6.49 0.44 -1.78
C ASP A 103 5.27 0.47 -2.73
N HIS A 104 5.41 1.00 -3.93
CA HIS A 104 4.32 1.06 -4.91
C HIS A 104 3.90 -0.31 -5.45
N CYS A 105 4.84 -1.23 -5.71
CA CYS A 105 4.54 -2.58 -6.14
C CYS A 105 3.76 -3.37 -5.07
N SER A 106 4.11 -3.17 -3.80
CA SER A 106 3.47 -3.88 -2.69
C SER A 106 2.01 -3.48 -2.47
N ILE A 107 1.58 -2.28 -2.92
CA ILE A 107 0.17 -1.91 -2.94
C ILE A 107 -0.63 -2.84 -3.87
N CYS A 108 -0.14 -3.08 -5.09
CA CYS A 108 -0.77 -4.03 -6.00
C CYS A 108 -0.83 -5.45 -5.43
N LEU A 109 0.26 -5.87 -4.76
CA LEU A 109 0.31 -7.17 -4.08
C LEU A 109 -0.72 -7.27 -2.95
N LEU A 110 -0.88 -6.22 -2.13
CA LEU A 110 -1.89 -6.23 -1.07
C LEU A 110 -3.31 -6.32 -1.63
N ILE A 111 -3.62 -5.53 -2.67
CA ILE A 111 -4.94 -5.58 -3.29
C ILE A 111 -5.23 -7.00 -3.80
N ALA A 112 -4.35 -7.57 -4.63
CA ALA A 112 -4.56 -8.94 -5.15
C ALA A 112 -4.54 -10.00 -4.05
N GLY A 113 -3.67 -9.86 -3.06
CA GLY A 113 -3.59 -10.74 -1.90
C GLY A 113 -4.88 -10.74 -1.07
N SER A 114 -5.54 -9.58 -0.92
CA SER A 114 -6.82 -9.49 -0.18
C SER A 114 -7.99 -10.15 -0.91
N TYR A 115 -7.95 -10.20 -2.24
CA TYR A 115 -8.93 -10.96 -3.04
C TYR A 115 -8.74 -12.47 -2.94
N THR A 116 -7.51 -12.92 -2.73
CA THR A 116 -7.16 -14.35 -2.81
C THR A 116 -8.00 -15.23 -1.89
N PRO A 117 -8.16 -14.96 -0.57
CA PRO A 117 -9.01 -15.78 0.29
C PRO A 117 -10.49 -15.74 -0.13
N ILE A 118 -11.01 -14.58 -0.52
CA ILE A 118 -12.41 -14.42 -0.96
C ILE A 118 -12.66 -15.26 -2.21
N CYS A 119 -11.78 -15.18 -3.21
CA CYS A 119 -11.91 -15.92 -4.45
C CYS A 119 -11.77 -17.43 -4.27
N MET A 120 -10.79 -17.85 -3.44
CA MET A 120 -10.49 -19.27 -3.25
C MET A 120 -11.44 -19.98 -2.30
N LEU A 121 -12.04 -19.26 -1.33
CA LEU A 121 -12.83 -19.89 -0.26
C LEU A 121 -14.33 -19.55 -0.37
N ALA A 122 -14.67 -18.27 -0.53
CA ALA A 122 -16.07 -17.85 -0.59
C ALA A 122 -16.67 -17.99 -2.01
N LEU A 123 -15.90 -17.74 -3.06
CA LEU A 123 -16.38 -17.72 -4.45
C LEU A 123 -15.85 -18.89 -5.29
N GLN A 124 -15.30 -19.93 -4.68
CA GLN A 124 -14.67 -21.05 -5.38
C GLN A 124 -15.58 -21.69 -6.43
N GLN A 125 -16.86 -21.85 -6.10
CA GLN A 125 -17.87 -22.50 -6.95
C GLN A 125 -18.58 -21.55 -7.93
N SER A 126 -18.13 -20.29 -8.01
CA SER A 126 -18.76 -19.26 -8.85
C SER A 126 -17.73 -18.51 -9.70
N CYS A 127 -17.70 -17.20 -9.63
CA CYS A 127 -16.77 -16.35 -10.38
C CYS A 127 -15.38 -16.22 -9.75
N GLY A 128 -15.11 -16.85 -8.62
CA GLY A 128 -13.85 -16.73 -7.86
C GLY A 128 -12.59 -16.98 -8.71
N PRO A 129 -12.48 -18.11 -9.45
CA PRO A 129 -11.31 -18.38 -10.28
C PRO A 129 -11.06 -17.31 -11.35
N ALA A 130 -12.10 -16.85 -12.05
CA ALA A 130 -11.99 -15.80 -13.06
C ALA A 130 -11.60 -14.46 -12.45
N LEU A 131 -12.21 -14.08 -11.32
CA LEU A 131 -11.89 -12.85 -10.60
C LEU A 131 -10.45 -12.89 -10.07
N LEU A 132 -9.98 -14.04 -9.57
CA LEU A 132 -8.61 -14.23 -9.08
C LEU A 132 -7.60 -14.00 -10.20
N VAL A 133 -7.80 -14.61 -11.37
CA VAL A 133 -6.96 -14.39 -12.54
C VAL A 133 -6.99 -12.92 -12.96
N GLY A 134 -8.16 -12.32 -13.00
CA GLY A 134 -8.34 -10.91 -13.37
C GLY A 134 -7.55 -9.98 -12.43
N VAL A 135 -7.74 -10.10 -11.13
CA VAL A 135 -7.09 -9.19 -10.17
C VAL A 135 -5.57 -9.37 -10.13
N TRP A 136 -5.05 -10.59 -10.25
CA TRP A 136 -3.60 -10.82 -10.32
C TRP A 136 -3.00 -10.33 -11.64
N SER A 137 -3.73 -10.42 -12.75
CA SER A 137 -3.32 -9.82 -14.03
C SER A 137 -3.24 -8.30 -13.93
N PHE A 138 -4.23 -7.65 -13.31
CA PHE A 138 -4.17 -6.22 -13.03
C PHE A 138 -3.03 -5.85 -12.06
N ALA A 139 -2.77 -6.68 -11.04
CA ALA A 139 -1.66 -6.47 -10.14
C ALA A 139 -0.32 -6.51 -10.88
N LEU A 140 -0.13 -7.48 -11.77
CA LEU A 140 1.07 -7.57 -12.60
C LEU A 140 1.23 -6.32 -13.47
N ALA A 141 0.17 -5.87 -14.14
CA ALA A 141 0.20 -4.64 -14.94
C ALA A 141 0.55 -3.39 -14.08
N GLY A 142 -0.02 -3.25 -12.89
CA GLY A 142 0.28 -2.17 -11.95
C GLY A 142 1.72 -2.22 -11.41
N ILE A 143 2.24 -3.42 -11.16
CA ILE A 143 3.65 -3.64 -10.79
C ILE A 143 4.56 -3.22 -11.93
N LEU A 144 4.30 -3.67 -13.16
CA LEU A 144 5.07 -3.28 -14.34
C LEU A 144 5.04 -1.76 -14.55
N LEU A 145 3.88 -1.12 -14.41
CA LEU A 145 3.76 0.34 -14.45
C LEU A 145 4.66 1.01 -13.40
N SER A 146 4.66 0.52 -12.16
CA SER A 146 5.47 1.06 -11.07
C SER A 146 6.98 0.85 -11.29
N LEU A 147 7.36 -0.27 -11.88
CA LEU A 147 8.76 -0.59 -12.19
C LEU A 147 9.29 0.23 -13.38
N LEU A 148 8.48 0.43 -14.41
CA LEU A 148 8.87 1.11 -15.65
C LEU A 148 8.70 2.63 -15.53
N TRP A 149 7.62 3.09 -14.89
CA TRP A 149 7.27 4.51 -14.80
C TRP A 149 6.99 4.97 -13.36
N ILE A 150 8.01 4.91 -12.49
CA ILE A 150 7.91 5.27 -11.06
C ILE A 150 7.55 6.76 -10.82
N THR A 151 7.71 7.60 -11.84
CA THR A 151 7.34 9.04 -11.81
C THR A 151 5.91 9.30 -12.31
N ALA A 152 5.13 8.27 -12.58
CA ALA A 152 3.73 8.39 -12.98
C ALA A 152 2.96 9.34 -12.04
N PRO A 153 2.02 10.14 -12.58
CA PRO A 153 1.25 11.08 -11.77
C PRO A 153 0.39 10.33 -10.74
N ARG A 154 0.20 10.95 -9.56
CA ARG A 154 -0.52 10.32 -8.43
C ARG A 154 -1.96 9.92 -8.77
N TRP A 155 -2.65 10.71 -9.57
CA TRP A 155 -4.01 10.40 -9.99
C TRP A 155 -4.09 9.11 -10.82
N LEU A 156 -3.08 8.84 -11.64
CA LEU A 156 -3.02 7.62 -12.43
C LEU A 156 -2.74 6.40 -11.54
N THR A 157 -1.75 6.49 -10.66
CA THR A 157 -1.42 5.38 -9.74
C THR A 157 -2.56 5.10 -8.78
N ALA A 158 -3.18 6.13 -8.19
CA ALA A 158 -4.34 5.97 -7.33
C ALA A 158 -5.55 5.42 -8.11
N GLY A 159 -5.76 5.86 -9.35
CA GLY A 159 -6.80 5.34 -10.23
C GLY A 159 -6.64 3.84 -10.49
N VAL A 160 -5.42 3.39 -10.80
CA VAL A 160 -5.12 1.96 -10.98
C VAL A 160 -5.46 1.15 -9.71
N TYR A 161 -5.05 1.62 -8.53
CA TYR A 161 -5.35 0.93 -7.27
C TYR A 161 -6.84 0.89 -6.97
N LEU A 162 -7.55 1.99 -7.20
CA LEU A 162 -9.01 2.05 -7.03
C LEU A 162 -9.72 1.11 -8.00
N CYS A 163 -9.36 1.13 -9.29
CA CYS A 163 -9.93 0.21 -10.28
C CYS A 163 -9.73 -1.26 -9.86
N MET A 164 -8.51 -1.63 -9.41
CA MET A 164 -8.24 -2.97 -8.90
C MET A 164 -9.12 -3.30 -7.69
N GLY A 165 -9.22 -2.40 -6.72
CA GLY A 165 -10.01 -2.60 -5.50
C GLY A 165 -11.49 -2.78 -5.78
N TRP A 166 -12.04 -2.10 -6.79
CA TRP A 166 -13.45 -2.16 -7.15
C TRP A 166 -13.82 -3.27 -8.15
N LEU A 167 -12.90 -4.12 -8.59
CA LEU A 167 -13.23 -5.33 -9.35
C LEU A 167 -14.23 -6.24 -8.63
N VAL A 168 -14.30 -6.14 -7.31
CA VAL A 168 -15.29 -6.87 -6.48
C VAL A 168 -16.75 -6.59 -6.88
N VAL A 169 -17.03 -5.45 -7.50
CA VAL A 169 -18.39 -5.08 -7.96
C VAL A 169 -18.96 -6.11 -8.94
N PHE A 170 -18.10 -6.71 -9.78
CA PHE A 170 -18.52 -7.76 -10.71
C PHE A 170 -18.90 -9.09 -10.02
N ALA A 171 -18.53 -9.23 -8.74
CA ALA A 171 -18.86 -10.39 -7.92
C ALA A 171 -19.89 -10.10 -6.82
N LEU A 172 -20.54 -8.92 -6.80
CA LEU A 172 -21.46 -8.54 -5.72
C LEU A 172 -22.59 -9.55 -5.53
N LYS A 173 -23.25 -9.97 -6.61
CA LYS A 173 -24.36 -10.94 -6.53
C LYS A 173 -23.92 -12.28 -5.94
N PRO A 174 -22.85 -12.96 -6.42
CA PRO A 174 -22.39 -14.18 -5.77
C PRO A 174 -21.86 -13.94 -4.35
N LEU A 175 -21.27 -12.79 -4.05
CA LEU A 175 -20.80 -12.46 -2.71
C LEU A 175 -21.93 -12.35 -1.68
N THR A 176 -23.05 -11.73 -2.04
CA THR A 176 -24.22 -11.64 -1.15
C THR A 176 -24.86 -13.00 -0.87
N GLY A 177 -24.65 -13.99 -1.74
CA GLY A 177 -25.06 -15.37 -1.50
C GLY A 177 -24.04 -16.19 -0.68
N ALA A 178 -22.76 -15.84 -0.76
CA ALA A 178 -21.67 -16.59 -0.14
C ALA A 178 -21.28 -16.08 1.25
N LEU A 179 -21.48 -14.79 1.52
CA LEU A 179 -21.07 -14.15 2.78
C LEU A 179 -22.28 -13.72 3.60
N PRO A 180 -22.22 -13.88 4.94
CA PRO A 180 -23.19 -13.29 5.85
C PRO A 180 -23.09 -11.75 5.80
N LEU A 181 -24.13 -11.07 6.29
CA LEU A 181 -24.17 -9.60 6.35
C LEU A 181 -22.91 -8.99 7.01
N GLU A 182 -22.43 -9.61 8.08
CA GLU A 182 -21.21 -9.18 8.76
C GLU A 182 -20.01 -9.13 7.79
N GLY A 183 -19.81 -10.16 6.99
CA GLY A 183 -18.74 -10.22 6.00
C GLY A 183 -18.86 -9.15 4.92
N MET A 184 -20.08 -8.91 4.45
CA MET A 184 -20.36 -7.83 3.48
C MET A 184 -20.09 -6.45 4.08
N VAL A 185 -20.48 -6.20 5.34
CA VAL A 185 -20.24 -4.93 6.04
C VAL A 185 -18.74 -4.65 6.15
N TRP A 186 -17.95 -5.62 6.62
CA TRP A 186 -16.50 -5.45 6.75
C TRP A 186 -15.81 -5.25 5.40
N LEU A 187 -16.25 -5.99 4.37
CA LEU A 187 -15.71 -5.85 3.00
C LEU A 187 -15.96 -4.45 2.45
N VAL A 188 -17.20 -3.95 2.55
CA VAL A 188 -17.59 -2.63 2.06
C VAL A 188 -16.90 -1.52 2.87
N ALA A 189 -16.88 -1.64 4.20
CA ALA A 189 -16.20 -0.65 5.07
C ALA A 189 -14.71 -0.53 4.72
N GLY A 190 -14.00 -1.65 4.52
CA GLY A 190 -12.61 -1.65 4.10
C GLY A 190 -12.41 -0.98 2.74
N GLY A 191 -13.24 -1.33 1.74
CA GLY A 191 -13.20 -0.74 0.41
C GLY A 191 -13.47 0.77 0.40
N VAL A 192 -14.43 1.24 1.22
CA VAL A 192 -14.73 2.67 1.38
C VAL A 192 -13.55 3.41 2.02
N LEU A 193 -12.95 2.87 3.08
CA LEU A 193 -11.79 3.48 3.74
C LEU A 193 -10.59 3.57 2.77
N TYR A 194 -10.29 2.51 2.03
CA TYR A 194 -9.25 2.56 1.00
C TYR A 194 -9.55 3.59 -0.08
N SER A 195 -10.81 3.70 -0.50
CA SER A 195 -11.23 4.66 -1.53
C SER A 195 -11.08 6.10 -1.05
N ILE A 196 -11.54 6.40 0.17
CA ILE A 196 -11.36 7.72 0.77
C ILE A 196 -9.87 8.07 0.83
N GLY A 197 -9.04 7.17 1.36
CA GLY A 197 -7.60 7.36 1.42
C GLY A 197 -6.97 7.63 0.04
N GLY A 198 -7.31 6.81 -0.96
CA GLY A 198 -6.82 6.96 -2.32
C GLY A 198 -7.22 8.28 -2.99
N VAL A 199 -8.47 8.72 -2.81
CA VAL A 199 -8.97 10.00 -3.31
C VAL A 199 -8.25 11.18 -2.65
N LEU A 200 -8.14 11.18 -1.32
CA LEU A 200 -7.43 12.23 -0.57
C LEU A 200 -5.96 12.34 -1.00
N TYR A 201 -5.32 11.19 -1.21
CA TYR A 201 -3.95 11.15 -1.72
C TYR A 201 -3.83 11.73 -3.14
N ALA A 202 -4.75 11.36 -4.05
CA ALA A 202 -4.76 11.85 -5.43
C ALA A 202 -4.98 13.37 -5.49
N LEU A 203 -5.91 13.89 -4.68
CA LEU A 203 -6.24 15.31 -4.56
C LEU A 203 -5.21 16.12 -3.77
N LYS A 204 -4.30 15.46 -3.05
CA LYS A 204 -3.35 16.09 -2.11
C LYS A 204 -4.05 16.94 -1.05
N TRP A 205 -5.18 16.46 -0.53
CA TRP A 205 -6.01 17.17 0.45
C TRP A 205 -6.42 16.19 1.58
N PRO A 206 -6.54 16.66 2.84
CA PRO A 206 -6.13 17.96 3.36
C PRO A 206 -4.61 18.00 3.64
N GLY A 207 -4.10 19.19 3.97
CA GLY A 207 -2.73 19.33 4.49
C GLY A 207 -1.62 19.19 3.46
N ARG A 208 -1.86 19.58 2.19
CA ARG A 208 -0.86 19.51 1.09
C ARG A 208 0.52 20.04 1.46
N ASN A 209 0.56 21.12 2.24
CA ASN A 209 1.79 21.84 2.63
C ASN A 209 2.19 21.56 4.09
N ASN A 210 1.49 20.68 4.82
CA ASN A 210 1.85 20.35 6.19
C ASN A 210 3.13 19.48 6.19
N PRO A 211 4.23 19.93 6.84
CA PRO A 211 5.48 19.19 6.84
C PRO A 211 5.46 17.96 7.76
N HIS A 212 4.57 17.93 8.75
CA HIS A 212 4.54 16.88 9.77
C HIS A 212 3.46 15.83 9.52
N PHE A 213 2.20 16.25 9.31
CA PHE A 213 1.07 15.35 9.15
C PHE A 213 0.12 15.88 8.08
N GLY A 214 0.32 15.50 6.83
CA GLY A 214 -0.44 15.95 5.67
C GLY A 214 -1.23 14.84 4.99
N CYS A 215 -1.63 15.07 3.75
CA CYS A 215 -2.43 14.14 2.96
C CYS A 215 -1.80 12.74 2.80
N HIS A 216 -0.49 12.63 2.87
CA HIS A 216 0.22 11.36 2.75
C HIS A 216 0.09 10.52 4.03
N GLU A 217 0.28 11.13 5.19
CA GLU A 217 0.09 10.47 6.49
C GLU A 217 -1.37 10.08 6.72
N ILE A 218 -2.30 10.94 6.32
CA ILE A 218 -3.73 10.64 6.36
C ILE A 218 -4.05 9.42 5.48
N PHE A 219 -3.51 9.38 4.27
CA PHE A 219 -3.63 8.21 3.40
C PHE A 219 -3.14 6.92 4.08
N HIS A 220 -1.97 6.94 4.75
CA HIS A 220 -1.44 5.80 5.49
C HIS A 220 -2.40 5.31 6.60
N VAL A 221 -3.03 6.23 7.33
CA VAL A 221 -4.02 5.89 8.34
C VAL A 221 -5.24 5.20 7.71
N PHE A 222 -5.76 5.72 6.59
CA PHE A 222 -6.88 5.11 5.88
C PHE A 222 -6.55 3.71 5.35
N ILE A 223 -5.31 3.51 4.84
CA ILE A 223 -4.84 2.18 4.42
C ILE A 223 -4.81 1.22 5.61
N LEU A 224 -4.30 1.66 6.76
CA LEU A 224 -4.25 0.83 7.96
C LEU A 224 -5.67 0.44 8.44
N LEU A 225 -6.58 1.41 8.51
CA LEU A 225 -7.98 1.18 8.93
C LEU A 225 -8.70 0.23 7.95
N GLY A 226 -8.52 0.42 6.64
CA GLY A 226 -9.08 -0.48 5.64
C GLY A 226 -8.52 -1.90 5.77
N SER A 227 -7.22 -2.05 6.02
CA SER A 227 -6.60 -3.36 6.29
C SER A 227 -7.18 -4.02 7.54
N VAL A 228 -7.45 -3.26 8.60
CA VAL A 228 -8.10 -3.79 9.81
C VAL A 228 -9.50 -4.31 9.50
N CYS A 229 -10.30 -3.59 8.72
CA CYS A 229 -11.63 -4.07 8.32
C CYS A 229 -11.54 -5.37 7.51
N HIS A 230 -10.65 -5.42 6.51
CA HIS A 230 -10.44 -6.64 5.74
C HIS A 230 -9.91 -7.78 6.60
N TYR A 231 -8.99 -7.51 7.54
CA TYR A 231 -8.48 -8.53 8.46
C TYR A 231 -9.59 -9.10 9.35
N ILE A 232 -10.46 -8.26 9.91
CA ILE A 232 -11.62 -8.71 10.70
C ILE A 232 -12.51 -9.62 9.85
N ASN A 233 -12.77 -9.25 8.60
CA ASN A 233 -13.53 -10.10 7.68
C ASN A 233 -12.86 -11.46 7.47
N MET A 234 -11.55 -11.48 7.21
CA MET A 234 -10.78 -12.73 7.05
C MET A 234 -10.85 -13.60 8.31
N TYR A 235 -10.66 -12.98 9.48
CA TYR A 235 -10.58 -13.71 10.75
C TYR A 235 -11.93 -14.22 11.26
N ARG A 236 -12.99 -13.37 11.15
CA ARG A 236 -14.31 -13.70 11.71
C ARG A 236 -15.24 -14.42 10.73
N VAL A 237 -15.04 -14.23 9.44
CA VAL A 237 -15.96 -14.77 8.43
C VAL A 237 -15.26 -15.79 7.53
N ILE A 238 -14.27 -15.36 6.74
CA ILE A 238 -13.68 -16.21 5.69
C ILE A 238 -12.95 -17.42 6.26
N ALA A 239 -12.33 -17.30 7.43
CA ALA A 239 -11.63 -18.42 8.09
C ALA A 239 -12.56 -19.54 8.57
N HIS A 240 -13.87 -19.28 8.60
CA HIS A 240 -14.89 -20.26 9.00
C HIS A 240 -15.57 -20.96 7.82
N LEU A 241 -15.31 -20.52 6.59
CA LEU A 241 -15.79 -21.16 5.37
C LEU A 241 -14.93 -22.40 5.05
#